data_8e2c337336301aa3b8bbb4fc67cdf68e
#
_entry.id   8e2c337336301aa3b8bbb4fc67cdf68e
#
_cell.length_a   1.000
_cell.length_b   1.000
_cell.length_c   1.000
_cell.angle_alpha   90.00
_cell.angle_beta   90.00
_cell.angle_gamma   90.00
#
_symmetry.space_group_name_H-M   'P 1'
#
loop_
_entity.id
_entity.type
_entity.pdbx_description
1 polymer ?
#
loop_
_entity_poly.entity_id
_entity_poly.type
_entity_poly.pdbx_seq_one_letter_code
_entity_poly.pdbx_strand_id
1 'polypeptide(L)'
;MKKRAAIALSAFAIGGLVALTGCTAGSAPSEGEDKVLKVAYIKTDAFTALDTLFTTAKADFEAANEGVTVELQPIAATDDDYKTKLALSQRSAETAPDIFYEDTNALRADADAGYLLNLDEYVSEWEDWDQFTDAAKVAGEGDDGSIYAVSLGTDTRAIWYSKPVFEAAGIALPWEPKSWDDVMEAARQIKASSPDVVPFNFYAGTGTGEGSNMQGFYQLLYGTELGGDSLYDSKTSKWVTGSQGFIDSLTFVDELYSEELALTPAQALDPNIWKSIFGEMFPNATLGATIEGSYTPSFWQTGGSYEWPEYVDDMGATVFPTQNGQKPGGVSMSGGWTLAVGAKTADPQLAFDFMAMALSKDNALAYDNENSQIAVRKDVAADESYIAANPFVQTVTDIVEVTNFRPATADYNQISAEVQKANEAVITDKATPEEAAAAYDKAIEEIVGAEGVIQK
;
A
#
# COMPACT_ATOMS: atom_id res chain seq x y z
N MET A 1 -30.27 60.12 -6.10
CA MET A 1 -30.51 60.63 -7.47
C MET A 1 -30.50 59.41 -8.38
N LYS A 2 -31.61 58.85 -8.68
CA LYS A 2 -32.46 58.92 -9.88
C LYS A 2 -31.62 58.77 -11.17
N LYS A 3 -31.70 57.60 -11.91
CA LYS A 3 -32.58 57.51 -13.08
C LYS A 3 -32.76 56.03 -13.49
N ARG A 4 -34.00 55.65 -13.64
CA ARG A 4 -34.54 54.49 -14.35
C ARG A 4 -34.59 54.79 -15.84
N ALA A 5 -34.43 53.78 -16.70
CA ALA A 5 -35.10 53.77 -18.02
C ALA A 5 -35.40 52.32 -18.39
N ALA A 6 -36.66 52.14 -18.71
CA ALA A 6 -37.31 50.91 -19.12
C ALA A 6 -37.67 50.97 -20.63
N ILE A 7 -38.21 49.85 -21.15
CA ILE A 7 -39.05 49.69 -22.38
C ILE A 7 -38.22 49.35 -23.65
N ALA A 8 -38.53 48.33 -24.48
CA ALA A 8 -39.82 47.93 -25.00
C ALA A 8 -39.86 46.49 -25.55
N LEU A 9 -40.98 45.84 -25.39
CA LEU A 9 -41.50 44.67 -26.13
C LEU A 9 -41.67 45.00 -27.65
N SER A 10 -41.41 43.97 -28.51
CA SER A 10 -42.14 43.86 -29.78
C SER A 10 -42.29 42.38 -30.15
N ALA A 11 -43.52 41.92 -30.11
CA ALA A 11 -43.97 40.64 -30.67
C ALA A 11 -44.24 40.79 -32.16
N PHE A 12 -43.83 39.78 -32.95
CA PHE A 12 -44.45 39.55 -34.28
C PHE A 12 -44.65 38.06 -34.49
N ALA A 13 -45.89 37.64 -34.51
CA ALA A 13 -46.31 36.31 -34.93
C ALA A 13 -46.64 36.34 -36.42
N ILE A 14 -46.15 35.43 -37.21
CA ILE A 14 -46.79 35.03 -38.48
C ILE A 14 -46.55 33.50 -38.64
N GLY A 15 -47.69 32.80 -38.76
CA GLY A 15 -47.75 31.36 -38.96
C GLY A 15 -47.49 30.95 -40.43
N GLY A 16 -47.11 29.72 -40.57
CA GLY A 16 -46.98 29.04 -41.87
C GLY A 16 -47.04 27.54 -41.67
N LEU A 17 -48.22 26.95 -41.86
CA LEU A 17 -48.43 25.52 -42.04
C LEU A 17 -47.76 25.09 -43.35
N VAL A 18 -46.89 24.07 -43.32
CA VAL A 18 -46.61 23.22 -44.46
C VAL A 18 -46.49 21.77 -44.04
N ALA A 19 -47.07 20.92 -44.85
CA ALA A 19 -47.50 19.54 -44.64
C ALA A 19 -46.39 18.53 -44.44
N LEU A 20 -46.78 17.45 -43.74
CA LEU A 20 -46.10 16.17 -43.64
C LEU A 20 -45.82 15.55 -45.02
N THR A 21 -44.57 15.17 -45.24
CA THR A 21 -44.25 14.01 -46.06
C THR A 21 -43.23 13.19 -45.30
N GLY A 22 -43.64 12.02 -44.83
CA GLY A 22 -42.77 11.06 -44.20
C GLY A 22 -41.75 10.46 -45.20
N CYS A 23 -40.49 10.46 -44.80
CA CYS A 23 -39.51 9.50 -45.28
C CYS A 23 -38.90 8.87 -44.04
N THR A 24 -39.25 7.64 -43.80
CA THR A 24 -38.48 6.72 -42.92
C THR A 24 -37.15 6.49 -43.55
N ALA A 25 -36.17 7.34 -43.28
CA ALA A 25 -34.80 7.00 -43.44
C ALA A 25 -34.38 6.23 -42.17
N GLY A 26 -34.12 4.93 -42.29
CA GLY A 26 -33.46 4.16 -41.26
C GLY A 26 -32.17 4.86 -40.93
N SER A 27 -32.04 5.25 -39.66
CA SER A 27 -30.74 5.67 -39.13
C SER A 27 -29.80 4.51 -39.29
N ALA A 28 -28.81 4.68 -40.16
CA ALA A 28 -27.63 3.84 -40.11
C ALA A 28 -27.04 3.91 -38.72
N PRO A 29 -26.45 2.84 -38.18
CA PRO A 29 -25.72 2.96 -36.92
C PRO A 29 -24.71 4.06 -37.08
N SER A 30 -24.65 5.01 -36.15
CA SER A 30 -23.55 5.98 -36.05
C SER A 30 -22.27 5.18 -35.95
N GLU A 31 -21.36 5.34 -36.90
CA GLU A 31 -19.97 4.89 -36.79
C GLU A 31 -19.44 5.42 -35.46
N GLY A 32 -18.81 4.53 -34.67
CA GLY A 32 -18.59 4.63 -33.23
C GLY A 32 -18.02 5.96 -32.77
N GLU A 33 -18.64 6.51 -31.74
CA GLU A 33 -17.96 7.48 -30.89
C GLU A 33 -16.69 6.83 -30.33
N ASP A 34 -15.53 7.50 -30.50
CA ASP A 34 -14.28 7.07 -29.93
C ASP A 34 -14.47 6.88 -28.41
N LYS A 35 -14.23 5.65 -27.93
CA LYS A 35 -14.37 5.34 -26.51
C LYS A 35 -13.08 5.71 -25.79
N VAL A 36 -13.19 6.38 -24.65
CA VAL A 36 -12.05 6.76 -23.82
C VAL A 36 -12.15 6.07 -22.48
N LEU A 37 -11.10 5.33 -22.09
CA LEU A 37 -10.92 4.77 -20.75
C LEU A 37 -9.89 5.59 -19.99
N LYS A 38 -10.21 6.03 -18.77
CA LYS A 38 -9.32 6.77 -17.89
C LYS A 38 -8.74 5.84 -16.84
N VAL A 39 -7.41 5.77 -16.74
CA VAL A 39 -6.69 4.90 -15.81
C VAL A 39 -5.88 5.75 -14.83
N ALA A 40 -6.28 5.79 -13.56
CA ALA A 40 -5.60 6.57 -12.52
C ALA A 40 -4.68 5.68 -11.66
N TYR A 41 -3.46 6.13 -11.42
CA TYR A 41 -2.49 5.43 -10.60
C TYR A 41 -1.45 6.36 -10.01
N ILE A 42 -0.82 5.92 -8.90
CA ILE A 42 0.29 6.63 -8.30
C ILE A 42 1.56 6.44 -9.13
N LYS A 43 2.33 7.51 -9.29
CA LYS A 43 3.65 7.49 -9.90
C LYS A 43 4.58 8.44 -9.16
N THR A 44 5.71 7.92 -8.69
CA THR A 44 6.78 8.73 -8.09
C THR A 44 8.10 8.46 -8.80
N ASP A 45 9.14 9.23 -8.47
CA ASP A 45 10.48 9.00 -9.03
C ASP A 45 11.05 7.62 -8.65
N ALA A 46 10.61 7.04 -7.53
CA ALA A 46 11.07 5.75 -7.03
C ALA A 46 10.12 4.59 -7.36
N PHE A 47 8.89 4.88 -7.76
CA PHE A 47 7.88 3.88 -8.06
C PHE A 47 7.31 4.14 -9.45
N THR A 48 7.89 3.49 -10.45
CA THR A 48 7.57 3.63 -11.88
C THR A 48 6.93 2.39 -12.49
N ALA A 49 6.92 1.26 -11.78
CA ALA A 49 6.45 -0.03 -12.30
C ALA A 49 5.02 0.01 -12.82
N LEU A 50 4.11 0.76 -12.16
CA LEU A 50 2.74 0.94 -12.65
C LEU A 50 2.69 1.71 -13.99
N ASP A 51 3.55 2.70 -14.16
CA ASP A 51 3.61 3.47 -15.41
C ASP A 51 4.10 2.59 -16.56
N THR A 52 5.08 1.73 -16.31
CA THR A 52 5.55 0.71 -17.27
C THR A 52 4.42 -0.25 -17.61
N LEU A 53 3.76 -0.83 -16.60
CA LEU A 53 2.64 -1.75 -16.76
C LEU A 53 1.52 -1.15 -17.61
N PHE A 54 1.01 0.01 -17.22
CA PHE A 54 -0.11 0.63 -17.92
C PHE A 54 0.24 1.18 -19.29
N THR A 55 1.50 1.59 -19.51
CA THR A 55 1.96 1.99 -20.84
C THR A 55 1.97 0.80 -21.80
N THR A 56 2.42 -0.37 -21.34
CA THR A 56 2.42 -1.61 -22.12
C THR A 56 0.99 -2.08 -22.37
N ALA A 57 0.18 -2.22 -21.30
CA ALA A 57 -1.21 -2.63 -21.43
C ALA A 57 -2.04 -1.72 -22.34
N LYS A 58 -1.82 -0.39 -22.28
CA LYS A 58 -2.44 0.58 -23.18
C LYS A 58 -2.11 0.30 -24.64
N ALA A 59 -0.83 0.10 -24.96
CA ALA A 59 -0.40 -0.12 -26.34
C ALA A 59 -1.04 -1.39 -26.93
N ASP A 60 -1.07 -2.46 -26.15
CA ASP A 60 -1.64 -3.74 -26.57
C ASP A 60 -3.17 -3.66 -26.68
N PHE A 61 -3.82 -2.97 -25.73
CA PHE A 61 -5.27 -2.83 -25.71
C PHE A 61 -5.80 -1.98 -26.85
N GLU A 62 -5.18 -0.83 -27.12
CA GLU A 62 -5.55 0.04 -28.25
C GLU A 62 -5.31 -0.64 -29.60
N ALA A 63 -4.27 -1.49 -29.69
CA ALA A 63 -4.01 -2.27 -30.90
C ALA A 63 -5.07 -3.37 -31.14
N ALA A 64 -5.64 -3.92 -30.06
CA ALA A 64 -6.69 -4.96 -30.14
C ALA A 64 -8.11 -4.38 -30.28
N ASN A 65 -8.33 -3.10 -29.93
CA ASN A 65 -9.64 -2.46 -29.85
C ASN A 65 -9.67 -1.16 -30.67
N GLU A 66 -9.96 -1.26 -31.97
CA GLU A 66 -10.04 -0.10 -32.85
C GLU A 66 -11.11 0.91 -32.37
N GLY A 67 -10.78 2.20 -32.30
CA GLY A 67 -11.67 3.26 -31.82
C GLY A 67 -11.70 3.41 -30.28
N VAL A 68 -10.85 2.68 -29.55
CA VAL A 68 -10.66 2.88 -28.10
C VAL A 68 -9.37 3.66 -27.87
N THR A 69 -9.43 4.61 -26.96
CA THR A 69 -8.27 5.36 -26.44
C THR A 69 -8.17 5.17 -24.93
N VAL A 70 -6.99 4.82 -24.42
CA VAL A 70 -6.70 4.74 -22.99
C VAL A 70 -5.96 5.99 -22.54
N GLU A 71 -6.57 6.77 -21.67
CA GLU A 71 -5.98 7.97 -21.07
C GLU A 71 -5.33 7.60 -19.72
N LEU A 72 -3.99 7.56 -19.69
CA LEU A 72 -3.25 7.31 -18.45
C LEU A 72 -3.18 8.60 -17.64
N GLN A 73 -3.57 8.51 -16.37
CA GLN A 73 -3.63 9.62 -15.41
C GLN A 73 -2.68 9.35 -14.22
N PRO A 74 -1.34 9.45 -14.41
CA PRO A 74 -0.39 9.28 -13.33
C PRO A 74 -0.51 10.43 -12.32
N ILE A 75 -0.60 10.11 -11.04
CA ILE A 75 -0.72 11.06 -9.94
C ILE A 75 0.60 11.07 -9.15
N ALA A 76 1.34 12.16 -9.26
CA ALA A 76 2.54 12.38 -8.45
C ALA A 76 2.12 12.86 -7.05
N ALA A 77 2.21 11.97 -6.06
CA ALA A 77 1.77 12.23 -4.70
C ALA A 77 2.39 11.23 -3.72
N THR A 78 2.28 11.50 -2.43
CA THR A 78 2.42 10.47 -1.38
C THR A 78 1.20 9.54 -1.42
N ASP A 79 1.28 8.38 -0.77
CA ASP A 79 0.15 7.43 -0.72
C ASP A 79 -1.12 8.07 -0.16
N ASP A 80 -1.02 8.83 0.93
CA ASP A 80 -2.17 9.48 1.57
C ASP A 80 -2.78 10.59 0.70
N ASP A 81 -1.94 11.37 0.01
CA ASP A 81 -2.40 12.38 -0.94
C ASP A 81 -3.01 11.74 -2.19
N TYR A 82 -2.49 10.60 -2.65
CA TYR A 82 -3.06 9.83 -3.74
C TYR A 82 -4.48 9.36 -3.42
N LYS A 83 -4.66 8.69 -2.27
CA LYS A 83 -5.97 8.23 -1.78
C LYS A 83 -6.96 9.39 -1.68
N THR A 84 -6.53 10.52 -1.12
CA THR A 84 -7.37 11.72 -1.02
C THR A 84 -7.81 12.24 -2.39
N LYS A 85 -6.89 12.32 -3.36
CA LYS A 85 -7.20 12.77 -4.72
C LYS A 85 -8.11 11.79 -5.44
N LEU A 86 -7.88 10.49 -5.29
CA LEU A 86 -8.71 9.44 -5.86
C LEU A 86 -10.15 9.53 -5.32
N ALA A 87 -10.34 9.56 -4.00
CA ALA A 87 -11.65 9.69 -3.37
C ALA A 87 -12.40 10.96 -3.81
N LEU A 88 -11.69 12.07 -4.02
CA LEU A 88 -12.30 13.30 -4.56
C LEU A 88 -12.74 13.13 -6.01
N SER A 89 -11.95 12.47 -6.85
CA SER A 89 -12.24 12.27 -8.27
C SER A 89 -13.48 11.38 -8.48
N GLN A 90 -13.68 10.39 -7.61
CA GLN A 90 -14.80 9.44 -7.67
C GLN A 90 -16.18 10.06 -7.38
N ARG A 91 -16.23 11.29 -6.89
CA ARG A 91 -17.52 11.97 -6.55
C ARG A 91 -18.33 12.36 -7.78
N SER A 92 -17.72 12.56 -8.94
CA SER A 92 -18.37 12.98 -10.18
C SER A 92 -18.01 12.04 -11.34
N ALA A 93 -18.96 11.67 -12.18
CA ALA A 93 -18.72 10.90 -13.40
C ALA A 93 -17.76 11.59 -14.38
N GLU A 94 -17.66 12.93 -14.35
CA GLU A 94 -16.73 13.68 -15.20
C GLU A 94 -15.27 13.46 -14.80
N THR A 95 -15.02 13.33 -13.48
CA THR A 95 -13.68 13.23 -12.90
C THR A 95 -13.30 11.81 -12.47
N ALA A 96 -14.29 10.92 -12.33
CA ALA A 96 -14.04 9.54 -11.95
C ALA A 96 -13.18 8.84 -13.01
N PRO A 97 -12.13 8.11 -12.62
CA PRO A 97 -11.44 7.19 -13.49
C PRO A 97 -12.30 5.95 -13.74
N ASP A 98 -12.07 5.28 -14.88
CA ASP A 98 -12.72 4.00 -15.19
C ASP A 98 -12.01 2.85 -14.50
N ILE A 99 -10.68 2.90 -14.44
CA ILE A 99 -9.82 1.94 -13.73
C ILE A 99 -8.86 2.71 -12.83
N PHE A 100 -8.56 2.18 -11.68
CA PHE A 100 -7.59 2.81 -10.78
C PHE A 100 -6.89 1.82 -9.84
N TYR A 101 -5.75 2.25 -9.36
CA TYR A 101 -4.94 1.55 -8.38
C TYR A 101 -5.50 1.82 -6.98
N GLU A 102 -6.00 0.77 -6.32
CA GLU A 102 -6.75 0.85 -5.07
C GLU A 102 -6.01 0.14 -3.93
N ASP A 103 -5.87 0.80 -2.79
CA ASP A 103 -5.29 0.17 -1.60
C ASP A 103 -6.33 -0.73 -0.90
N THR A 104 -5.94 -1.96 -0.59
CA THR A 104 -6.81 -2.94 0.08
C THR A 104 -7.41 -2.44 1.39
N ASN A 105 -6.79 -1.46 2.06
CA ASN A 105 -7.35 -0.90 3.29
C ASN A 105 -8.52 0.08 3.05
N ALA A 106 -8.62 0.67 1.85
CA ALA A 106 -9.71 1.57 1.48
C ALA A 106 -10.85 0.84 0.75
N LEU A 107 -10.54 -0.29 0.12
CA LEU A 107 -11.43 -1.03 -0.77
C LEU A 107 -12.84 -1.27 -0.20
N ARG A 108 -12.96 -1.73 1.04
CA ARG A 108 -14.26 -2.02 1.65
C ARG A 108 -15.07 -0.76 1.86
N ALA A 109 -14.44 0.32 2.36
CA ALA A 109 -15.09 1.60 2.54
C ALA A 109 -15.56 2.21 1.21
N ASP A 110 -14.75 2.08 0.17
CA ASP A 110 -15.06 2.61 -1.17
C ASP A 110 -16.11 1.75 -1.89
N ALA A 111 -16.13 0.42 -1.66
CA ALA A 111 -17.22 -0.45 -2.11
C ALA A 111 -18.57 -0.07 -1.44
N ASP A 112 -18.58 0.09 -0.12
CA ASP A 112 -19.76 0.50 0.65
C ASP A 112 -20.26 1.90 0.25
N ALA A 113 -19.33 2.80 -0.09
CA ALA A 113 -19.67 4.13 -0.61
C ALA A 113 -20.20 4.12 -2.05
N GLY A 114 -20.17 2.97 -2.72
CA GLY A 114 -20.64 2.80 -4.10
C GLY A 114 -19.71 3.44 -5.14
N TYR A 115 -18.42 3.51 -4.84
CA TYR A 115 -17.40 3.99 -5.77
C TYR A 115 -16.87 2.90 -6.68
N LEU A 116 -16.91 1.64 -6.23
CA LEU A 116 -16.39 0.48 -6.95
C LEU A 116 -17.51 -0.28 -7.68
N LEU A 117 -17.20 -0.80 -8.86
CA LEU A 117 -18.06 -1.69 -9.60
C LEU A 117 -17.95 -3.11 -9.00
N ASN A 118 -19.09 -3.78 -8.78
CA ASN A 118 -19.10 -5.20 -8.46
C ASN A 118 -18.60 -6.01 -9.66
N LEU A 119 -17.59 -6.85 -9.46
CA LEU A 119 -16.90 -7.59 -10.51
C LEU A 119 -17.30 -9.07 -10.59
N ASP A 120 -18.24 -9.58 -9.78
CA ASP A 120 -18.57 -11.00 -9.68
C ASP A 120 -18.93 -11.62 -11.03
N GLU A 121 -19.76 -10.94 -11.84
CA GLU A 121 -20.15 -11.43 -13.17
C GLU A 121 -18.93 -11.49 -14.10
N TYR A 122 -18.05 -10.48 -14.06
CA TYR A 122 -16.88 -10.38 -14.94
C TYR A 122 -15.80 -11.41 -14.59
N VAL A 123 -15.45 -11.55 -13.31
CA VAL A 123 -14.43 -12.53 -12.88
C VAL A 123 -14.90 -13.96 -13.07
N SER A 124 -16.21 -14.22 -13.00
CA SER A 124 -16.75 -15.58 -13.21
C SER A 124 -16.60 -16.05 -14.66
N GLU A 125 -16.49 -15.14 -15.63
CA GLU A 125 -16.29 -15.44 -17.05
C GLU A 125 -14.82 -15.30 -17.47
N TRP A 126 -13.93 -14.83 -16.59
CA TRP A 126 -12.53 -14.64 -16.89
C TRP A 126 -11.71 -15.92 -16.69
N GLU A 127 -11.15 -16.47 -17.78
CA GLU A 127 -10.39 -17.71 -17.77
C GLU A 127 -9.20 -17.72 -16.82
N ASP A 128 -8.55 -16.55 -16.63
CA ASP A 128 -7.37 -16.41 -15.76
C ASP A 128 -7.72 -16.31 -14.26
N TRP A 129 -8.99 -16.16 -13.89
CA TRP A 129 -9.39 -16.00 -12.49
C TRP A 129 -8.93 -17.14 -11.58
N ASP A 130 -8.86 -18.37 -12.10
CA ASP A 130 -8.38 -19.54 -11.36
C ASP A 130 -6.87 -19.51 -11.09
N GLN A 131 -6.12 -18.65 -11.78
CA GLN A 131 -4.69 -18.44 -11.52
C GLN A 131 -4.44 -17.65 -10.24
N PHE A 132 -5.37 -16.82 -9.82
CA PHE A 132 -5.22 -16.04 -8.58
C PHE A 132 -5.34 -16.94 -7.36
N THR A 133 -4.50 -16.70 -6.36
CA THR A 133 -4.54 -17.40 -5.06
C THR A 133 -5.79 -17.00 -4.27
N ASP A 134 -6.23 -17.85 -3.35
CA ASP A 134 -7.41 -17.56 -2.53
C ASP A 134 -7.22 -16.29 -1.69
N ALA A 135 -6.01 -16.07 -1.16
CA ALA A 135 -5.67 -14.86 -0.43
C ALA A 135 -5.77 -13.59 -1.30
N ALA A 136 -5.34 -13.68 -2.57
CA ALA A 136 -5.45 -12.56 -3.51
C ALA A 136 -6.91 -12.25 -3.86
N LYS A 137 -7.78 -13.25 -3.94
CA LYS A 137 -9.21 -13.08 -4.17
C LYS A 137 -9.89 -12.40 -2.99
N VAL A 138 -9.59 -12.85 -1.77
CA VAL A 138 -10.09 -12.24 -0.52
C VAL A 138 -9.64 -10.79 -0.37
N ALA A 139 -8.45 -10.43 -0.84
CA ALA A 139 -7.96 -9.06 -0.83
C ALA A 139 -8.79 -8.09 -1.68
N GLY A 140 -9.56 -8.61 -2.65
CA GLY A 140 -10.48 -7.85 -3.49
C GLY A 140 -11.94 -7.87 -3.03
N GLU A 141 -12.27 -8.54 -1.90
CA GLU A 141 -13.63 -8.69 -1.40
C GLU A 141 -14.09 -7.48 -0.58
N GLY A 142 -15.32 -7.06 -0.82
CA GLY A 142 -16.08 -6.15 0.06
C GLY A 142 -16.63 -6.86 1.30
N ASP A 143 -17.28 -6.11 2.18
CA ASP A 143 -17.91 -6.65 3.40
C ASP A 143 -19.12 -7.54 3.10
N ASP A 144 -19.71 -7.42 1.91
CA ASP A 144 -20.80 -8.27 1.41
C ASP A 144 -20.30 -9.61 0.79
N GLY A 145 -18.98 -9.81 0.71
CA GLY A 145 -18.33 -10.98 0.11
C GLY A 145 -18.28 -10.95 -1.42
N SER A 146 -18.67 -9.86 -2.05
CA SER A 146 -18.53 -9.67 -3.50
C SER A 146 -17.14 -9.16 -3.87
N ILE A 147 -16.70 -9.46 -5.09
CA ILE A 147 -15.41 -8.97 -5.62
C ILE A 147 -15.58 -7.57 -6.18
N TYR A 148 -14.74 -6.64 -5.74
CA TYR A 148 -14.72 -5.25 -6.20
C TYR A 148 -13.38 -4.84 -6.83
N ALA A 149 -12.34 -5.62 -6.61
CA ALA A 149 -11.03 -5.38 -7.20
C ALA A 149 -10.25 -6.69 -7.38
N VAL A 150 -9.18 -6.63 -8.16
CA VAL A 150 -8.28 -7.76 -8.39
C VAL A 150 -6.88 -7.39 -7.93
N SER A 151 -6.27 -8.25 -7.10
CA SER A 151 -4.94 -8.03 -6.56
C SER A 151 -3.89 -8.03 -7.68
N LEU A 152 -2.99 -7.03 -7.64
CA LEU A 152 -1.89 -6.90 -8.60
C LEU A 152 -0.61 -7.59 -8.11
N GLY A 153 -0.46 -7.70 -6.79
CA GLY A 153 0.66 -8.32 -6.10
C GLY A 153 0.43 -8.23 -4.60
N THR A 154 1.23 -8.92 -3.81
CA THR A 154 1.26 -8.77 -2.36
C THR A 154 2.67 -8.52 -1.88
N ASP A 155 2.81 -8.11 -0.63
CA ASP A 155 4.09 -7.87 0.01
C ASP A 155 4.11 -8.41 1.45
N THR A 156 5.29 -8.51 2.01
CA THR A 156 5.52 -8.77 3.43
C THR A 156 6.54 -7.76 3.95
N ARG A 157 6.69 -7.66 5.27
CA ARG A 157 7.77 -6.91 5.91
C ARG A 157 8.79 -7.89 6.46
N ALA A 158 10.05 -7.61 6.15
CA ALA A 158 11.21 -8.36 6.64
C ALA A 158 12.19 -7.42 7.32
N ILE A 159 13.05 -7.95 8.18
CA ILE A 159 14.27 -7.25 8.55
C ILE A 159 15.28 -7.47 7.42
N TRP A 160 15.66 -6.38 6.77
CA TRP A 160 16.77 -6.33 5.82
C TRP A 160 18.02 -5.92 6.57
N TYR A 161 19.10 -6.71 6.48
CA TYR A 161 20.33 -6.46 7.22
C TYR A 161 21.58 -6.53 6.35
N SER A 162 22.55 -5.67 6.66
CA SER A 162 23.85 -5.61 5.99
C SER A 162 24.76 -6.71 6.55
N LYS A 163 25.03 -7.74 5.74
CA LYS A 163 25.98 -8.81 6.13
C LYS A 163 27.37 -8.27 6.51
N PRO A 164 27.98 -7.32 5.74
CA PRO A 164 29.26 -6.74 6.13
C PRO A 164 29.27 -6.08 7.51
N VAL A 165 28.20 -5.36 7.88
CA VAL A 165 28.07 -4.73 9.20
C VAL A 165 27.93 -5.78 10.30
N PHE A 166 27.12 -6.82 10.08
CA PHE A 166 26.90 -7.90 11.04
C PHE A 166 28.17 -8.72 11.24
N GLU A 167 28.90 -9.04 10.18
CA GLU A 167 30.19 -9.74 10.27
C GLU A 167 31.24 -8.90 11.02
N ALA A 168 31.33 -7.60 10.76
CA ALA A 168 32.23 -6.69 11.47
C ALA A 168 31.90 -6.61 12.97
N ALA A 169 30.61 -6.75 13.33
CA ALA A 169 30.15 -6.83 14.71
C ALA A 169 30.34 -8.22 15.33
N GLY A 170 30.76 -9.24 14.56
CA GLY A 170 30.93 -10.62 15.03
C GLY A 170 29.60 -11.37 15.21
N ILE A 171 28.52 -10.89 14.58
CA ILE A 171 27.20 -11.54 14.59
C ILE A 171 27.21 -12.67 13.56
N ALA A 172 26.75 -13.84 13.96
CA ALA A 172 26.71 -15.02 13.09
C ALA A 172 25.69 -14.86 11.96
N LEU A 173 26.04 -15.37 10.76
CA LEU A 173 25.16 -15.37 9.58
C LEU A 173 24.80 -16.83 9.18
N PRO A 174 23.59 -17.11 8.67
CA PRO A 174 22.48 -16.14 8.58
C PRO A 174 21.99 -15.69 9.96
N TRP A 175 21.61 -14.42 10.09
CA TRP A 175 21.05 -13.90 11.34
C TRP A 175 19.58 -14.22 11.44
N GLU A 176 19.18 -14.87 12.53
CA GLU A 176 17.82 -15.33 12.77
C GLU A 176 17.40 -15.00 14.21
N PRO A 177 17.00 -13.75 14.49
CA PRO A 177 16.53 -13.37 15.83
C PRO A 177 15.27 -14.15 16.21
N LYS A 178 15.14 -14.50 17.49
CA LYS A 178 14.01 -15.28 18.00
C LYS A 178 13.11 -14.47 18.94
N SER A 179 13.59 -13.29 19.39
CA SER A 179 12.89 -12.39 20.28
C SER A 179 13.27 -10.92 20.00
N TRP A 180 12.55 -9.99 20.59
CA TRP A 180 12.95 -8.58 20.56
C TRP A 180 14.30 -8.34 21.24
N ASP A 181 14.61 -9.09 22.31
CA ASP A 181 15.90 -8.99 22.97
C ASP A 181 17.05 -9.32 22.03
N ASP A 182 16.90 -10.33 21.15
CA ASP A 182 17.92 -10.67 20.15
C ASP A 182 18.15 -9.51 19.15
N VAL A 183 17.09 -8.78 18.79
CA VAL A 183 17.20 -7.60 17.91
C VAL A 183 17.96 -6.47 18.62
N MET A 184 17.59 -6.18 19.88
CA MET A 184 18.27 -5.16 20.68
C MET A 184 19.73 -5.52 20.97
N GLU A 185 20.03 -6.79 21.25
CA GLU A 185 21.40 -7.26 21.48
C GLU A 185 22.25 -7.09 20.22
N ALA A 186 21.74 -7.45 19.05
CA ALA A 186 22.44 -7.24 17.78
C ALA A 186 22.72 -5.74 17.53
N ALA A 187 21.72 -4.87 17.78
CA ALA A 187 21.89 -3.43 17.63
C ALA A 187 22.97 -2.88 18.58
N ARG A 188 22.95 -3.27 19.87
CA ARG A 188 23.97 -2.89 20.86
C ARG A 188 25.36 -3.40 20.47
N GLN A 189 25.47 -4.61 19.93
CA GLN A 189 26.73 -5.21 19.46
C GLN A 189 27.29 -4.44 18.27
N ILE A 190 26.46 -4.04 17.30
CA ILE A 190 26.86 -3.19 16.17
C ILE A 190 27.35 -1.83 16.67
N LYS A 191 26.60 -1.16 17.56
CA LYS A 191 27.01 0.14 18.14
C LYS A 191 28.37 0.06 18.83
N ALA A 192 28.59 -1.01 19.58
CA ALA A 192 29.85 -1.20 20.32
C ALA A 192 31.06 -1.47 19.39
N SER A 193 30.85 -2.19 18.28
CA SER A 193 31.92 -2.52 17.32
C SER A 193 32.18 -1.42 16.31
N SER A 194 31.15 -0.70 15.92
CA SER A 194 31.17 0.30 14.83
C SER A 194 30.35 1.53 15.21
N PRO A 195 30.89 2.43 16.08
CA PRO A 195 30.13 3.58 16.64
C PRO A 195 29.58 4.55 15.59
N ASP A 196 30.14 4.58 14.39
CA ASP A 196 29.73 5.46 13.30
C ASP A 196 28.62 4.84 12.40
N VAL A 197 28.27 3.58 12.65
CA VAL A 197 27.20 2.86 11.94
C VAL A 197 25.90 3.02 12.72
N VAL A 198 24.80 3.32 12.05
CA VAL A 198 23.45 3.25 12.63
C VAL A 198 23.07 1.76 12.74
N PRO A 199 22.88 1.24 13.97
CA PRO A 199 22.63 -0.20 14.14
C PRO A 199 21.34 -0.69 13.47
N PHE A 200 20.23 0.02 13.71
CA PHE A 200 18.92 -0.42 13.26
C PHE A 200 18.02 0.77 12.92
N ASN A 201 17.66 0.95 11.66
CA ASN A 201 16.62 1.91 11.34
C ASN A 201 15.25 1.34 11.71
N PHE A 202 14.53 2.08 12.52
CA PHE A 202 13.16 1.80 12.87
C PHE A 202 12.34 3.06 12.59
N TYR A 203 11.44 2.98 11.61
CA TYR A 203 10.58 4.10 11.28
C TYR A 203 9.63 4.40 12.44
N ALA A 204 9.60 5.62 12.92
CA ALA A 204 8.76 6.04 14.02
C ALA A 204 8.29 7.50 13.84
N GLY A 205 7.13 7.81 14.41
CA GLY A 205 6.55 9.14 14.34
C GLY A 205 5.81 9.43 13.03
N THR A 206 5.50 10.72 12.83
CA THR A 206 4.63 11.17 11.74
C THR A 206 5.37 11.44 10.42
N GLY A 207 6.70 11.36 10.41
CA GLY A 207 7.54 11.78 9.27
C GLY A 207 7.27 10.99 8.00
N THR A 208 7.24 9.67 8.11
CA THR A 208 6.97 8.76 6.98
C THR A 208 5.51 8.30 6.90
N GLY A 209 4.61 8.95 7.68
CA GLY A 209 3.18 8.65 7.67
C GLY A 209 2.88 7.19 7.99
N GLU A 210 2.01 6.56 7.23
CA GLU A 210 1.64 5.14 7.39
C GLU A 210 2.85 4.20 7.32
N GLY A 211 3.92 4.58 6.61
CA GLY A 211 5.16 3.83 6.54
C GLY A 211 5.77 3.55 7.93
N SER A 212 5.68 4.50 8.89
CA SER A 212 6.17 4.29 10.25
C SER A 212 5.41 3.19 11.00
N ASN A 213 4.13 3.04 10.74
CA ASN A 213 3.32 1.96 11.30
C ASN A 213 3.62 0.63 10.60
N MET A 214 3.57 0.59 9.29
CA MET A 214 3.72 -0.63 8.49
C MET A 214 5.13 -1.22 8.54
N GLN A 215 6.18 -0.38 8.42
CA GLN A 215 7.59 -0.79 8.46
C GLN A 215 8.22 -0.59 9.84
N GLY A 216 7.44 -0.38 10.88
CA GLY A 216 7.91 -0.12 12.23
C GLY A 216 6.97 -0.69 13.28
N PHE A 217 6.15 0.16 13.87
CA PHE A 217 5.41 -0.10 15.08
C PHE A 217 4.50 -1.33 15.03
N TYR A 218 3.85 -1.60 13.90
CA TYR A 218 2.98 -2.77 13.79
C TYR A 218 3.72 -4.10 13.85
N GLN A 219 5.01 -4.16 13.48
CA GLN A 219 5.80 -5.37 13.67
C GLN A 219 5.95 -5.69 15.16
N LEU A 220 6.12 -4.66 16.00
CA LEU A 220 6.11 -4.82 17.46
C LEU A 220 4.72 -5.20 17.95
N LEU A 221 3.74 -4.35 17.70
CA LEU A 221 2.40 -4.48 18.26
C LEU A 221 1.77 -5.85 17.97
N TYR A 222 1.83 -6.29 16.71
CA TYR A 222 1.31 -7.61 16.31
C TYR A 222 2.22 -8.77 16.73
N GLY A 223 3.46 -8.49 17.12
CA GLY A 223 4.40 -9.45 17.72
C GLY A 223 4.18 -9.69 19.20
N THR A 224 3.23 -9.00 19.87
CA THR A 224 2.88 -9.20 21.27
C THR A 224 1.96 -10.42 21.48
N GLU A 225 1.59 -10.72 22.72
CA GLU A 225 0.72 -11.86 23.05
C GLU A 225 -0.68 -11.78 22.40
N LEU A 226 -1.21 -10.58 22.14
CA LEU A 226 -2.51 -10.40 21.49
C LEU A 226 -2.46 -10.70 19.98
N GLY A 227 -1.27 -10.64 19.37
CA GLY A 227 -1.08 -10.94 17.95
C GLY A 227 -1.98 -10.08 17.06
N GLY A 228 -2.71 -10.71 16.16
CA GLY A 228 -3.62 -10.03 15.21
C GLY A 228 -4.73 -9.18 15.86
N ASP A 229 -5.06 -9.46 17.12
CA ASP A 229 -6.06 -8.70 17.88
C ASP A 229 -5.44 -7.54 18.70
N SER A 230 -4.20 -7.12 18.42
CA SER A 230 -3.48 -6.08 19.20
C SER A 230 -3.96 -4.66 18.94
N LEU A 231 -4.40 -4.37 17.74
CA LEU A 231 -4.89 -3.04 17.33
C LEU A 231 -6.42 -3.02 17.27
N TYR A 232 -7.00 -4.05 16.71
CA TYR A 232 -8.43 -4.19 16.48
C TYR A 232 -8.87 -5.63 16.73
N ASP A 233 -9.85 -5.80 17.60
CA ASP A 233 -10.45 -7.10 17.89
C ASP A 233 -11.52 -7.42 16.85
N SER A 234 -11.17 -8.28 15.90
CA SER A 234 -12.06 -8.68 14.80
C SER A 234 -13.32 -9.42 15.26
N LYS A 235 -13.29 -10.05 16.45
CA LYS A 235 -14.44 -10.80 17.00
C LYS A 235 -15.51 -9.88 17.56
N THR A 236 -15.09 -8.76 18.14
CA THR A 236 -16.01 -7.77 18.73
C THR A 236 -16.19 -6.54 17.85
N SER A 237 -15.40 -6.41 16.77
CA SER A 237 -15.35 -5.24 15.88
C SER A 237 -15.06 -3.96 16.67
N LYS A 238 -14.05 -4.01 17.57
CA LYS A 238 -13.67 -2.89 18.44
C LYS A 238 -12.18 -2.63 18.41
N TRP A 239 -11.83 -1.36 18.56
CA TRP A 239 -10.44 -0.93 18.73
C TRP A 239 -9.92 -1.26 20.12
N VAL A 240 -8.68 -1.71 20.19
CA VAL A 240 -8.06 -2.14 21.45
C VAL A 240 -7.40 -0.96 22.14
N THR A 241 -7.70 -0.81 23.44
CA THR A 241 -7.11 0.18 24.34
C THR A 241 -6.65 -0.49 25.64
N GLY A 242 -5.80 0.18 26.42
CA GLY A 242 -5.27 -0.33 27.71
C GLY A 242 -4.34 -1.52 27.57
N SER A 243 -3.85 -1.82 26.39
CA SER A 243 -3.03 -3.00 26.11
C SER A 243 -1.60 -2.83 26.65
N GLN A 244 -1.15 -3.79 27.44
CA GLN A 244 0.26 -3.85 27.86
C GLN A 244 1.18 -4.01 26.64
N GLY A 245 0.76 -4.75 25.62
CA GLY A 245 1.53 -4.91 24.38
C GLY A 245 1.78 -3.59 23.64
N PHE A 246 0.86 -2.62 23.73
CA PHE A 246 1.07 -1.29 23.18
C PHE A 246 2.16 -0.53 23.95
N ILE A 247 2.14 -0.59 25.28
CA ILE A 247 3.17 0.00 26.15
C ILE A 247 4.52 -0.68 25.91
N ASP A 248 4.57 -2.02 25.85
CA ASP A 248 5.80 -2.76 25.57
C ASP A 248 6.40 -2.39 24.22
N SER A 249 5.55 -2.22 23.21
CA SER A 249 5.98 -1.77 21.86
C SER A 249 6.57 -0.37 21.89
N LEU A 250 5.95 0.57 22.61
CA LEU A 250 6.50 1.91 22.79
C LEU A 250 7.79 1.89 23.62
N THR A 251 7.90 0.99 24.60
CA THR A 251 9.13 0.81 25.40
C THR A 251 10.29 0.33 24.53
N PHE A 252 10.06 -0.61 23.62
CA PHE A 252 11.08 -1.02 22.66
C PHE A 252 11.56 0.15 21.81
N VAL A 253 10.64 0.98 21.33
CA VAL A 253 10.98 2.18 20.54
C VAL A 253 11.77 3.17 21.39
N ASP A 254 11.35 3.42 22.64
CA ASP A 254 12.07 4.31 23.59
C ASP A 254 13.51 3.84 23.82
N GLU A 255 13.71 2.55 24.15
CA GLU A 255 15.04 1.98 24.35
C GLU A 255 15.91 2.10 23.09
N LEU A 256 15.36 1.84 21.90
CA LEU A 256 16.11 1.90 20.65
C LEU A 256 16.62 3.31 20.36
N TYR A 257 15.81 4.34 20.64
CA TYR A 257 16.18 5.73 20.41
C TYR A 257 17.00 6.33 21.55
N SER A 258 16.67 6.05 22.81
CA SER A 258 17.40 6.57 23.97
C SER A 258 18.82 6.01 24.10
N GLU A 259 19.05 4.77 23.65
CA GLU A 259 20.38 4.17 23.54
C GLU A 259 21.13 4.57 22.27
N GLU A 260 20.57 5.45 21.44
CA GLU A 260 21.14 5.88 20.15
C GLU A 260 21.43 4.71 19.20
N LEU A 261 20.57 3.68 19.18
CA LEU A 261 20.70 2.50 18.31
C LEU A 261 19.98 2.69 16.97
N ALA A 262 19.15 3.75 16.86
CA ALA A 262 18.43 4.12 15.65
C ALA A 262 18.95 5.43 15.04
N LEU A 263 18.31 5.85 13.96
CA LEU A 263 18.45 7.20 13.42
C LEU A 263 18.04 8.25 14.48
N THR A 264 18.57 9.46 14.35
CA THR A 264 18.12 10.55 15.22
C THR A 264 16.63 10.85 15.01
N PRO A 265 15.91 11.37 16.03
CA PRO A 265 14.51 11.76 15.84
C PRO A 265 14.27 12.70 14.66
N ALA A 266 15.20 13.63 14.42
CA ALA A 266 15.11 14.54 13.28
C ALA A 266 15.18 13.83 11.91
N GLN A 267 15.98 12.78 11.82
CA GLN A 267 16.07 11.94 10.60
C GLN A 267 14.84 11.04 10.48
N ALA A 268 14.37 10.44 11.57
CA ALA A 268 13.15 9.61 11.56
C ALA A 268 11.90 10.39 11.13
N LEU A 269 11.86 11.70 11.41
CA LEU A 269 10.78 12.60 11.01
C LEU A 269 10.97 13.23 9.62
N ASP A 270 12.05 12.89 8.91
CA ASP A 270 12.22 13.33 7.51
C ASP A 270 11.39 12.39 6.59
N PRO A 271 10.40 12.91 5.86
CA PRO A 271 9.57 12.10 4.95
C PRO A 271 10.36 11.49 3.78
N ASN A 272 11.60 11.92 3.57
CA ASN A 272 12.46 11.41 2.50
C ASN A 272 13.64 10.57 3.01
N ILE A 273 13.66 10.20 4.28
CA ILE A 273 14.79 9.46 4.88
C ILE A 273 15.10 8.14 4.14
N TRP A 274 14.09 7.50 3.58
CA TRP A 274 14.22 6.28 2.78
C TRP A 274 15.21 6.43 1.61
N LYS A 275 15.33 7.64 1.00
CA LYS A 275 16.29 7.91 -0.08
C LYS A 275 17.73 7.73 0.40
N SER A 276 18.04 8.19 1.60
CA SER A 276 19.36 8.01 2.19
C SER A 276 19.59 6.55 2.61
N ILE A 277 18.58 5.90 3.19
CA ILE A 277 18.66 4.50 3.60
C ILE A 277 19.04 3.61 2.42
N PHE A 278 18.28 3.65 1.32
CA PHE A 278 18.47 2.76 0.18
C PHE A 278 19.55 3.23 -0.80
N GLY A 279 19.70 4.56 -0.97
CA GLY A 279 20.67 5.12 -1.92
C GLY A 279 22.09 5.30 -1.38
N GLU A 280 22.26 5.40 -0.06
CA GLU A 280 23.54 5.75 0.54
C GLU A 280 23.93 4.81 1.68
N MET A 281 23.06 4.60 2.69
CA MET A 281 23.48 3.99 3.94
C MET A 281 23.76 2.50 3.80
N PHE A 282 22.91 1.72 3.12
CA PHE A 282 23.18 0.32 2.84
C PHE A 282 24.36 0.11 1.87
N PRO A 283 24.43 0.80 0.70
CA PRO A 283 25.59 0.66 -0.20
C PRO A 283 26.92 1.01 0.43
N ASN A 284 26.94 1.92 1.42
CA ASN A 284 28.17 2.30 2.13
C ASN A 284 28.38 1.53 3.45
N ALA A 285 27.57 0.53 3.77
CA ALA A 285 27.62 -0.25 5.00
C ALA A 285 27.61 0.64 6.28
N THR A 286 26.82 1.73 6.27
CA THR A 286 26.63 2.64 7.41
C THR A 286 25.32 2.44 8.14
N LEU A 287 24.52 1.44 7.73
CA LEU A 287 23.29 0.98 8.37
C LEU A 287 23.36 -0.53 8.56
N GLY A 288 23.08 -1.00 9.79
CA GLY A 288 23.06 -2.41 10.13
C GLY A 288 21.82 -3.11 9.60
N ALA A 289 20.64 -2.64 9.97
CA ALA A 289 19.39 -3.25 9.54
C ALA A 289 18.23 -2.24 9.48
N THR A 290 17.16 -2.61 8.77
CA THR A 290 15.87 -1.90 8.74
C THR A 290 14.73 -2.89 8.60
N ILE A 291 13.54 -2.55 9.05
CA ILE A 291 12.32 -3.26 8.63
C ILE A 291 11.80 -2.57 7.36
N GLU A 292 11.57 -3.38 6.31
CA GLU A 292 11.06 -2.83 5.06
C GLU A 292 10.32 -3.91 4.25
N GLY A 293 9.60 -3.47 3.22
CA GLY A 293 8.82 -4.34 2.34
C GLY A 293 9.64 -5.33 1.54
N SER A 294 9.02 -6.42 1.14
CA SER A 294 9.61 -7.42 0.23
C SER A 294 10.05 -6.84 -1.11
N TYR A 295 9.53 -5.68 -1.47
CA TYR A 295 9.88 -4.93 -2.68
C TYR A 295 11.23 -4.21 -2.60
N THR A 296 11.92 -4.23 -1.47
CA THR A 296 13.22 -3.56 -1.27
C THR A 296 14.25 -3.83 -2.39
N PRO A 297 14.40 -5.05 -2.93
CA PRO A 297 15.32 -5.31 -4.04
C PRO A 297 15.05 -4.49 -5.30
N SER A 298 13.82 -4.03 -5.52
CA SER A 298 13.48 -3.20 -6.69
C SER A 298 14.22 -1.86 -6.71
N PHE A 299 14.65 -1.36 -5.56
CA PHE A 299 15.47 -0.15 -5.49
C PHE A 299 16.89 -0.38 -6.02
N TRP A 300 17.45 -1.58 -5.81
CA TRP A 300 18.87 -1.90 -6.02
C TRP A 300 19.16 -2.69 -7.28
N GLN A 301 18.16 -3.38 -7.83
CA GLN A 301 18.31 -4.16 -9.06
C GLN A 301 18.65 -3.26 -10.25
N THR A 302 19.14 -3.87 -11.33
CA THR A 302 19.43 -3.14 -12.58
C THR A 302 18.18 -2.38 -13.06
N GLY A 303 18.34 -1.08 -13.26
CA GLY A 303 17.25 -0.15 -13.62
C GLY A 303 16.47 0.38 -12.42
N GLY A 304 16.74 -0.08 -11.20
CA GLY A 304 16.17 0.46 -9.98
C GLY A 304 16.65 1.88 -9.66
N SER A 305 15.93 2.57 -8.77
CA SER A 305 16.22 3.99 -8.44
C SER A 305 17.59 4.22 -7.79
N TYR A 306 18.15 3.19 -7.17
CA TYR A 306 19.44 3.21 -6.47
C TYR A 306 20.24 1.96 -6.83
N GLU A 307 20.49 1.75 -8.13
CA GLU A 307 21.17 0.57 -8.65
C GLU A 307 22.46 0.25 -7.87
N TRP A 308 22.47 -0.93 -7.26
CA TRP A 308 23.56 -1.43 -6.44
C TRP A 308 23.67 -2.96 -6.56
N PRO A 309 24.37 -3.48 -7.59
CA PRO A 309 24.37 -4.91 -7.90
C PRO A 309 24.90 -5.81 -6.77
N GLU A 310 25.77 -5.28 -5.91
CA GLU A 310 26.35 -6.02 -4.79
C GLU A 310 25.34 -6.39 -3.71
N TYR A 311 24.10 -5.82 -3.74
CA TYR A 311 23.07 -6.13 -2.75
C TYR A 311 22.76 -7.63 -2.63
N VAL A 312 22.91 -8.40 -3.70
CA VAL A 312 22.66 -9.85 -3.70
C VAL A 312 23.60 -10.61 -2.74
N ASP A 313 24.84 -10.11 -2.62
CA ASP A 313 25.85 -10.68 -1.74
C ASP A 313 25.86 -10.01 -0.36
N ASP A 314 25.61 -8.70 -0.29
CA ASP A 314 25.81 -7.90 0.91
C ASP A 314 24.57 -7.84 1.82
N MET A 315 23.36 -8.11 1.29
CA MET A 315 22.15 -8.07 2.07
C MET A 315 21.67 -9.44 2.51
N GLY A 316 21.02 -9.48 3.67
CA GLY A 316 20.22 -10.59 4.14
C GLY A 316 18.81 -10.13 4.47
N ALA A 317 17.87 -11.08 4.49
CA ALA A 317 16.50 -10.84 4.92
C ALA A 317 16.07 -11.90 5.92
N THR A 318 15.30 -11.51 6.94
CA THR A 318 14.73 -12.42 7.93
C THR A 318 13.41 -11.88 8.46
N VAL A 319 12.58 -12.75 9.03
CA VAL A 319 11.31 -12.36 9.66
C VAL A 319 11.57 -11.56 10.94
N PHE A 320 10.72 -10.57 11.24
CA PHE A 320 10.74 -9.89 12.53
C PHE A 320 10.21 -10.85 13.62
N PRO A 321 10.91 -11.04 14.75
CA PRO A 321 10.51 -12.01 15.77
C PRO A 321 9.33 -11.50 16.60
N THR A 322 8.56 -12.43 17.16
CA THR A 322 7.60 -12.11 18.22
C THR A 322 8.33 -11.70 19.49
N GLN A 323 7.67 -10.97 20.39
CA GLN A 323 8.25 -10.34 21.58
C GLN A 323 9.14 -11.29 22.39
N ASN A 324 8.65 -12.47 22.73
CA ASN A 324 9.32 -13.46 23.57
C ASN A 324 9.58 -14.79 22.83
N GLY A 325 9.57 -14.79 21.50
CA GLY A 325 9.67 -16.03 20.71
C GLY A 325 8.41 -16.90 20.78
N GLN A 326 7.30 -16.37 21.25
CA GLN A 326 6.03 -17.10 21.30
C GLN A 326 5.51 -17.34 19.88
N LYS A 327 4.69 -18.38 19.71
CA LYS A 327 4.07 -18.68 18.41
C LYS A 327 3.28 -17.50 17.86
N PRO A 328 3.38 -17.23 16.55
CA PRO A 328 4.00 -18.11 15.53
C PRO A 328 5.54 -18.04 15.45
N GLY A 329 6.20 -17.22 16.24
CA GLY A 329 7.67 -17.07 16.28
C GLY A 329 8.18 -15.93 15.41
N GLY A 330 7.38 -15.45 14.48
CA GLY A 330 7.63 -14.30 13.62
C GLY A 330 6.36 -13.52 13.37
N VAL A 331 6.50 -12.31 12.89
CA VAL A 331 5.41 -11.42 12.53
C VAL A 331 5.77 -10.62 11.27
N SER A 332 4.79 -10.35 10.47
CA SER A 332 4.89 -9.45 9.33
C SER A 332 3.59 -8.68 9.16
N MET A 333 3.67 -7.59 8.43
CA MET A 333 2.51 -6.88 7.91
C MET A 333 2.49 -7.02 6.40
N SER A 334 1.35 -7.38 5.85
CA SER A 334 1.10 -7.26 4.42
C SER A 334 0.24 -6.05 4.16
N GLY A 335 0.60 -5.36 3.12
CA GLY A 335 -0.29 -4.47 2.42
C GLY A 335 -0.78 -5.21 1.18
N GLY A 336 -1.29 -4.46 0.29
CA GLY A 336 -1.64 -4.97 -1.02
C GLY A 336 -2.34 -3.86 -1.76
N TRP A 337 -2.10 -3.88 -3.04
CA TRP A 337 -2.76 -2.99 -3.96
C TRP A 337 -3.47 -3.79 -5.01
N THR A 338 -4.59 -3.29 -5.41
CA THR A 338 -5.48 -3.91 -6.37
C THR A 338 -5.74 -2.98 -7.55
N LEU A 339 -6.27 -3.52 -8.61
CA LEU A 339 -6.92 -2.74 -9.66
C LEU A 339 -8.43 -2.84 -9.47
N ALA A 340 -9.09 -1.70 -9.40
CA ALA A 340 -10.53 -1.59 -9.29
C ALA A 340 -11.13 -0.92 -10.52
N VAL A 341 -12.39 -1.23 -10.81
CA VAL A 341 -13.20 -0.54 -11.82
C VAL A 341 -14.15 0.41 -11.13
N GLY A 342 -14.21 1.64 -11.61
CA GLY A 342 -15.09 2.67 -11.05
C GLY A 342 -16.57 2.40 -11.35
N ALA A 343 -17.42 2.54 -10.33
CA ALA A 343 -18.87 2.36 -10.50
C ALA A 343 -19.53 3.37 -11.47
N LYS A 344 -18.82 4.45 -11.82
CA LYS A 344 -19.30 5.49 -12.74
C LYS A 344 -18.77 5.35 -14.17
N THR A 345 -18.04 4.26 -14.47
CA THR A 345 -17.59 3.99 -15.84
C THR A 345 -18.79 3.88 -16.80
N ALA A 346 -18.63 4.42 -17.98
CA ALA A 346 -19.65 4.37 -19.03
C ALA A 346 -19.68 3.00 -19.74
N ASP A 347 -18.57 2.25 -19.73
CA ASP A 347 -18.44 0.95 -20.37
C ASP A 347 -17.75 -0.06 -19.43
N PRO A 348 -18.53 -0.67 -18.52
CA PRO A 348 -17.98 -1.58 -17.51
C PRO A 348 -17.22 -2.78 -18.09
N GLN A 349 -17.72 -3.37 -19.19
CA GLN A 349 -17.05 -4.50 -19.82
C GLN A 349 -15.71 -4.09 -20.40
N LEU A 350 -15.65 -2.97 -21.11
CA LEU A 350 -14.40 -2.47 -21.70
C LEU A 350 -13.37 -2.13 -20.63
N ALA A 351 -13.81 -1.56 -19.50
CA ALA A 351 -12.94 -1.26 -18.36
C ALA A 351 -12.40 -2.55 -17.73
N PHE A 352 -13.24 -3.57 -17.54
CA PHE A 352 -12.80 -4.87 -17.06
C PHE A 352 -11.84 -5.56 -18.02
N ASP A 353 -12.11 -5.53 -19.33
CA ASP A 353 -11.24 -6.12 -20.35
C ASP A 353 -9.83 -5.50 -20.33
N PHE A 354 -9.74 -4.17 -20.15
CA PHE A 354 -8.45 -3.50 -19.97
C PHE A 354 -7.75 -3.95 -18.68
N MET A 355 -8.47 -4.03 -17.56
CA MET A 355 -7.93 -4.51 -16.29
C MET A 355 -7.43 -5.96 -16.42
N ALA A 356 -8.19 -6.84 -17.07
CA ALA A 356 -7.81 -8.24 -17.31
C ALA A 356 -6.55 -8.33 -18.17
N MET A 357 -6.40 -7.47 -19.18
CA MET A 357 -5.18 -7.40 -20.00
C MET A 357 -3.98 -6.90 -19.18
N ALA A 358 -4.16 -5.87 -18.36
CA ALA A 358 -3.10 -5.39 -17.47
C ALA A 358 -2.65 -6.46 -16.46
N LEU A 359 -3.56 -7.35 -16.05
CA LEU A 359 -3.31 -8.46 -15.13
C LEU A 359 -3.02 -9.80 -15.84
N SER A 360 -2.81 -9.81 -17.15
CA SER A 360 -2.37 -11.00 -17.87
C SER A 360 -1.07 -11.57 -17.31
N LYS A 361 -0.78 -12.87 -17.55
CA LYS A 361 0.45 -13.50 -17.04
C LYS A 361 1.71 -12.70 -17.37
N ASP A 362 1.86 -12.29 -18.63
CA ASP A 362 3.09 -11.62 -19.10
C ASP A 362 3.25 -10.24 -18.46
N ASN A 363 2.17 -9.48 -18.33
CA ASN A 363 2.17 -8.17 -17.69
C ASN A 363 2.37 -8.27 -16.16
N ALA A 364 1.72 -9.23 -15.50
CA ALA A 364 1.90 -9.49 -14.07
C ALA A 364 3.33 -9.93 -13.77
N LEU A 365 3.90 -10.85 -14.58
CA LEU A 365 5.30 -11.27 -14.45
C LEU A 365 6.27 -10.10 -14.59
N ALA A 366 6.07 -9.24 -15.59
CA ALA A 366 6.92 -8.06 -15.80
C ALA A 366 6.83 -7.09 -14.60
N TYR A 367 5.61 -6.82 -14.12
CA TYR A 367 5.37 -5.95 -12.97
C TYR A 367 5.98 -6.53 -11.68
N ASP A 368 5.76 -7.81 -11.40
CA ASP A 368 6.28 -8.47 -10.19
C ASP A 368 7.81 -8.46 -10.18
N ASN A 369 8.45 -8.67 -11.34
CA ASN A 369 9.90 -8.61 -11.47
C ASN A 369 10.44 -7.17 -11.32
N GLU A 370 9.81 -6.18 -11.97
CA GLU A 370 10.23 -4.77 -11.87
C GLU A 370 10.08 -4.23 -10.45
N ASN A 371 8.98 -4.59 -9.78
CA ASN A 371 8.64 -4.07 -8.45
C ASN A 371 8.96 -5.05 -7.31
N SER A 372 9.60 -6.18 -7.61
CA SER A 372 9.91 -7.24 -6.63
C SER A 372 8.71 -7.63 -5.75
N GLN A 373 7.53 -7.70 -6.35
CA GLN A 373 6.31 -8.12 -5.67
C GLN A 373 6.29 -9.62 -5.43
N ILE A 374 5.54 -10.04 -4.43
CA ILE A 374 5.20 -11.45 -4.24
C ILE A 374 4.01 -11.75 -5.16
N ALA A 375 4.21 -12.69 -6.08
CA ALA A 375 3.23 -13.04 -7.09
C ALA A 375 1.94 -13.59 -6.47
N VAL A 376 0.83 -13.05 -6.89
CA VAL A 376 -0.52 -13.50 -6.50
C VAL A 376 -1.14 -14.46 -7.52
N ARG A 377 -0.51 -14.58 -8.71
CA ARG A 377 -0.87 -15.56 -9.73
C ARG A 377 0.00 -16.82 -9.60
N LYS A 378 -0.62 -17.99 -9.59
CA LYS A 378 0.05 -19.30 -9.48
C LYS A 378 0.98 -19.58 -10.65
N ASP A 379 0.60 -19.16 -11.86
CA ASP A 379 1.38 -19.33 -13.09
C ASP A 379 2.59 -18.39 -13.17
N VAL A 380 2.53 -17.22 -12.53
CA VAL A 380 3.66 -16.30 -12.36
C VAL A 380 4.60 -16.82 -11.26
N ALA A 381 4.06 -17.21 -10.12
CA ALA A 381 4.86 -17.77 -9.02
C ALA A 381 5.67 -19.02 -9.42
N ALA A 382 5.18 -19.79 -10.40
CA ALA A 382 5.86 -20.96 -10.94
C ALA A 382 6.84 -20.66 -12.09
N ASP A 383 6.96 -19.40 -12.53
CA ASP A 383 7.80 -19.02 -13.66
C ASP A 383 9.28 -18.96 -13.25
N GLU A 384 10.16 -19.64 -13.99
CA GLU A 384 11.59 -19.68 -13.70
C GLU A 384 12.24 -18.28 -13.72
N SER A 385 11.76 -17.38 -14.57
CA SER A 385 12.29 -16.01 -14.65
C SER A 385 11.90 -15.17 -13.43
N TYR A 386 10.70 -15.39 -12.87
CA TYR A 386 10.27 -14.77 -11.62
C TYR A 386 11.15 -15.22 -10.45
N ILE A 387 11.36 -16.53 -10.32
CA ILE A 387 12.19 -17.09 -9.24
C ILE A 387 13.63 -16.59 -9.34
N ALA A 388 14.17 -16.46 -10.56
CA ALA A 388 15.55 -16.04 -10.80
C ALA A 388 15.77 -14.52 -10.67
N ALA A 389 14.73 -13.70 -10.79
CA ALA A 389 14.85 -12.24 -10.79
C ALA A 389 15.20 -11.66 -9.40
N ASN A 390 14.74 -12.30 -8.32
CA ASN A 390 14.95 -11.82 -6.96
C ASN A 390 15.49 -12.95 -6.07
N PRO A 391 16.76 -12.88 -5.59
CA PRO A 391 17.33 -13.92 -4.75
C PRO A 391 16.67 -14.08 -3.37
N PHE A 392 15.85 -13.10 -2.96
CA PHE A 392 15.13 -13.11 -1.70
C PHE A 392 13.67 -13.57 -1.83
N VAL A 393 13.19 -13.85 -3.05
CA VAL A 393 11.77 -14.15 -3.30
C VAL A 393 11.22 -15.27 -2.42
N GLN A 394 11.99 -16.35 -2.24
CA GLN A 394 11.56 -17.45 -1.39
C GLN A 394 11.46 -17.02 0.08
N THR A 395 12.46 -16.30 0.59
CA THR A 395 12.49 -15.82 1.98
C THR A 395 11.28 -14.92 2.27
N VAL A 396 11.00 -13.94 1.40
CA VAL A 396 9.88 -13.02 1.62
C VAL A 396 8.52 -13.69 1.42
N THR A 397 8.44 -14.70 0.56
CA THR A 397 7.21 -15.49 0.35
C THR A 397 6.91 -16.37 1.57
N ASP A 398 7.92 -16.99 2.19
CA ASP A 398 7.74 -17.80 3.39
C ASP A 398 7.22 -16.96 4.58
N ILE A 399 7.54 -15.66 4.61
CA ILE A 399 7.04 -14.72 5.63
C ILE A 399 5.52 -14.46 5.50
N VAL A 400 4.91 -14.72 4.34
CA VAL A 400 3.45 -14.59 4.15
C VAL A 400 2.66 -15.41 5.17
N GLU A 401 3.19 -16.55 5.63
CA GLU A 401 2.51 -17.41 6.61
C GLU A 401 2.28 -16.74 7.98
N VAL A 402 3.06 -15.72 8.33
CA VAL A 402 2.98 -15.01 9.62
C VAL A 402 2.54 -13.55 9.46
N THR A 403 1.96 -13.24 8.31
CA THR A 403 1.55 -11.86 8.01
C THR A 403 0.21 -11.50 8.65
N ASN A 404 0.09 -10.23 8.96
CA ASN A 404 -1.14 -9.58 9.43
C ASN A 404 -1.53 -8.47 8.46
N PHE A 405 -2.77 -8.03 8.54
CA PHE A 405 -3.30 -6.95 7.72
C PHE A 405 -3.81 -5.83 8.61
N ARG A 406 -3.83 -4.63 8.05
CA ARG A 406 -4.46 -3.47 8.69
C ARG A 406 -5.97 -3.70 8.79
N PRO A 407 -6.62 -3.20 9.86
CA PRO A 407 -8.08 -3.20 9.93
C PRO A 407 -8.68 -2.37 8.78
N ALA A 408 -9.52 -2.98 7.97
CA ALA A 408 -10.21 -2.30 6.86
C ALA A 408 -11.51 -1.64 7.40
N THR A 409 -11.38 -0.52 8.13
CA THR A 409 -12.50 0.24 8.71
C THR A 409 -12.41 1.71 8.32
N ALA A 410 -13.55 2.40 8.28
CA ALA A 410 -13.61 3.82 7.94
C ALA A 410 -12.76 4.73 8.86
N ASP A 411 -12.55 4.30 10.11
CA ASP A 411 -11.82 5.07 11.11
C ASP A 411 -10.30 4.80 11.08
N TYR A 412 -9.85 3.81 10.33
CA TYR A 412 -8.47 3.33 10.35
C TYR A 412 -7.44 4.46 10.18
N ASN A 413 -7.61 5.34 9.20
CA ASN A 413 -6.64 6.40 8.91
C ASN A 413 -6.48 7.38 10.10
N GLN A 414 -7.57 7.65 10.85
CA GLN A 414 -7.51 8.49 12.03
C GLN A 414 -6.78 7.77 13.17
N ILE A 415 -7.07 6.48 13.36
CA ILE A 415 -6.43 5.65 14.36
C ILE A 415 -4.92 5.49 14.07
N SER A 416 -4.56 5.21 12.84
CA SER A 416 -3.17 5.13 12.37
C SER A 416 -2.38 6.40 12.70
N ALA A 417 -2.99 7.57 12.48
CA ALA A 417 -2.36 8.86 12.81
C ALA A 417 -2.11 9.02 14.33
N GLU A 418 -2.98 8.49 15.18
CA GLU A 418 -2.77 8.53 16.65
C GLU A 418 -1.65 7.55 17.08
N VAL A 419 -1.50 6.40 16.43
CA VAL A 419 -0.35 5.50 16.64
C VAL A 419 0.96 6.21 16.27
N GLN A 420 1.01 6.90 15.14
CA GLN A 420 2.17 7.68 14.71
C GLN A 420 2.53 8.79 15.71
N LYS A 421 1.52 9.49 16.26
CA LYS A 421 1.72 10.54 17.28
C LYS A 421 2.24 9.97 18.59
N ALA A 422 1.77 8.80 19.01
CA ALA A 422 2.27 8.14 20.21
C ALA A 422 3.77 7.80 20.06
N ASN A 423 4.16 7.24 18.91
CA ASN A 423 5.56 6.98 18.59
C ASN A 423 6.40 8.27 18.56
N GLU A 424 5.90 9.34 17.89
CA GLU A 424 6.61 10.61 17.84
C GLU A 424 6.83 11.20 19.24
N ALA A 425 5.83 11.10 20.12
CA ALA A 425 5.96 11.61 21.48
C ALA A 425 7.08 10.92 22.25
N VAL A 426 7.22 9.61 22.05
CA VAL A 426 8.28 8.80 22.69
C VAL A 426 9.66 9.17 22.12
N ILE A 427 9.86 9.06 20.80
CA ILE A 427 11.18 9.31 20.20
C ILE A 427 11.69 10.74 20.36
N THR A 428 10.79 11.69 20.67
CA THR A 428 11.14 13.11 20.90
C THR A 428 11.19 13.49 22.37
N ASP A 429 11.19 12.54 23.31
CA ASP A 429 11.20 12.72 24.76
C ASP A 429 10.06 13.63 25.28
N LYS A 430 8.92 13.67 24.58
CA LYS A 430 7.74 14.45 24.99
C LYS A 430 6.81 13.69 25.94
N ALA A 431 6.86 12.37 25.93
CA ALA A 431 6.07 11.49 26.78
C ALA A 431 6.82 10.18 27.06
N THR A 432 6.58 9.58 28.22
CA THR A 432 6.99 8.19 28.45
C THR A 432 6.11 7.23 27.64
N PRO A 433 6.52 5.95 27.45
CA PRO A 433 5.68 4.94 26.82
C PRO A 433 4.27 4.85 27.40
N GLU A 434 4.13 4.88 28.73
CA GLU A 434 2.84 4.83 29.42
C GLU A 434 1.99 6.09 29.19
N GLU A 435 2.61 7.27 29.21
CA GLU A 435 1.91 8.53 28.93
C GLU A 435 1.44 8.60 27.48
N ALA A 436 2.27 8.14 26.53
CA ALA A 436 1.91 8.08 25.11
C ALA A 436 0.80 7.08 24.84
N ALA A 437 0.85 5.90 25.48
CA ALA A 437 -0.22 4.90 25.39
C ALA A 437 -1.55 5.41 25.97
N ALA A 438 -1.51 6.09 27.12
CA ALA A 438 -2.72 6.68 27.72
C ALA A 438 -3.31 7.81 26.86
N ALA A 439 -2.46 8.58 26.14
CA ALA A 439 -2.91 9.60 25.20
C ALA A 439 -3.56 8.97 23.96
N TYR A 440 -2.97 7.88 23.43
CA TYR A 440 -3.54 7.07 22.36
C TYR A 440 -4.93 6.52 22.76
N ASP A 441 -5.04 5.83 23.90
CA ASP A 441 -6.31 5.25 24.38
C ASP A 441 -7.43 6.29 24.41
N LYS A 442 -7.13 7.48 24.94
CA LYS A 442 -8.08 8.57 25.01
C LYS A 442 -8.48 9.08 23.62
N ALA A 443 -7.53 9.24 22.71
CA ALA A 443 -7.79 9.71 21.35
C ALA A 443 -8.66 8.72 20.58
N ILE A 444 -8.41 7.40 20.74
CA ILE A 444 -9.21 6.37 20.09
C ILE A 444 -10.66 6.40 20.60
N GLU A 445 -10.87 6.53 21.92
CA GLU A 445 -12.23 6.65 22.50
C GLU A 445 -12.93 7.92 22.00
N GLU A 446 -12.21 9.03 21.79
CA GLU A 446 -12.78 10.26 21.20
C GLU A 446 -13.19 10.08 19.72
N ILE A 447 -12.47 9.25 18.93
CA ILE A 447 -12.77 8.98 17.53
C ILE A 447 -13.96 8.04 17.37
N VAL A 448 -13.95 6.89 18.05
CA VAL A 448 -14.94 5.82 17.81
C VAL A 448 -16.00 5.72 18.91
N GLY A 449 -15.89 6.50 19.97
CA GLY A 449 -16.76 6.46 21.15
C GLY A 449 -16.47 5.28 22.07
N ALA A 450 -16.96 5.36 23.32
CA ALA A 450 -16.73 4.33 24.35
C ALA A 450 -17.23 2.93 23.95
N GLU A 451 -18.27 2.85 23.12
CA GLU A 451 -18.80 1.57 22.62
C GLU A 451 -17.92 0.97 21.51
N GLY A 452 -17.07 1.78 20.85
CA GLY A 452 -16.17 1.36 19.79
C GLY A 452 -14.83 0.81 20.27
N VAL A 453 -14.56 0.86 21.58
CA VAL A 453 -13.31 0.37 22.17
C VAL A 453 -13.50 -0.85 23.05
N ILE A 454 -12.43 -1.64 23.23
CA ILE A 454 -12.33 -2.75 24.18
C ILE A 454 -10.97 -2.66 24.88
N GLN A 455 -10.98 -2.76 26.20
CA GLN A 455 -9.75 -2.84 27.00
C GLN A 455 -9.24 -4.28 27.07
N LYS A 456 -7.95 -4.45 26.83
CA LYS A 456 -7.25 -5.73 26.91
C LYS A 456 -5.94 -5.66 27.69
#